data_d540a0b68dd3e74899dd69fce5a7cdc6
#
_entry.id   d540a0b68dd3e74899dd69fce5a7cdc6
#
_cell.length_a   1.000
_cell.length_b   1.000
_cell.length_c   1.000
_cell.angle_alpha   90.00
_cell.angle_beta   90.00
_cell.angle_gamma   90.00
#
_symmetry.space_group_name_H-M   'P 1'
#
loop_
_entity.id
_entity.type
_entity.pdbx_description
1 polymer ?
#
loop_
_entity_poly.entity_id
_entity_poly.type
_entity_poly.pdbx_seq_one_letter_code
_entity_poly.pdbx_strand_id
1 'polypeptide(L)'
;MSLIHVKDCGEPLVELVRHPKIFINDDTVEQPVLLRKKVAYKIYKIADNLPENVCIKIYSAFRSRIKLYEAWKTEEERVMRENPEMYRAELLSVVSKNVPNPNASMGGHNTGAAIDVSLCDVDGNDFDFGTEYHALHKNYDLTKEQKSNHKMLKKIMKSQQFINNPDQWWHFSYGDRAWAAYRGRRKSAFYGSAEKEFENMGFVKVVKTEIKTVK
;
A
#
# COMPACT_ATOMS: atom_id res chain seq x y z
N MET A 1 -5.68 -10.86 21.15
CA MET A 1 -4.46 -10.58 20.37
C MET A 1 -3.61 -9.59 21.14
N SER A 2 -2.34 -9.90 21.44
CA SER A 2 -1.46 -8.91 22.05
C SER A 2 -1.21 -7.77 21.07
N LEU A 3 -1.42 -6.52 21.52
CA LEU A 3 -1.15 -5.33 20.74
C LEU A 3 0.35 -5.29 20.39
N ILE A 4 0.67 -5.25 19.10
CA ILE A 4 2.05 -5.06 18.64
C ILE A 4 2.45 -3.63 19.00
N HIS A 5 3.49 -3.52 19.82
CA HIS A 5 4.05 -2.24 20.20
C HIS A 5 4.70 -1.55 18.99
N VAL A 6 4.42 -0.26 18.82
CA VAL A 6 5.04 0.60 17.79
C VAL A 6 5.93 1.60 18.50
N LYS A 7 7.23 1.56 18.16
CA LYS A 7 8.18 2.58 18.57
C LYS A 7 8.72 3.22 17.30
N ASP A 8 8.13 4.33 16.86
CA ASP A 8 8.56 5.00 15.64
C ASP A 8 10.02 5.45 15.77
N CYS A 9 10.80 5.18 14.73
CA CYS A 9 12.22 5.53 14.70
C CYS A 9 12.49 6.94 14.14
N GLY A 10 11.44 7.68 13.75
CA GLY A 10 11.55 9.04 13.22
C GLY A 10 12.21 9.13 11.83
N GLU A 11 12.30 8.04 11.09
CA GLU A 11 12.87 8.06 9.75
C GLU A 11 11.98 8.86 8.81
N PRO A 12 12.52 9.83 8.02
CA PRO A 12 11.71 10.70 7.19
C PRO A 12 11.06 9.97 6.01
N LEU A 13 9.95 10.53 5.53
CA LEU A 13 9.44 10.26 4.20
C LEU A 13 10.38 10.89 3.17
N VAL A 14 10.61 10.19 2.07
CA VAL A 14 11.35 10.68 0.90
C VAL A 14 10.58 10.34 -0.36
N GLU A 15 10.72 11.19 -1.37
CA GLU A 15 10.17 10.92 -2.69
C GLU A 15 10.97 9.83 -3.40
N LEU A 16 10.27 8.90 -4.04
CA LEU A 16 10.87 7.91 -4.91
C LEU A 16 11.13 8.55 -6.27
N VAL A 17 12.38 8.86 -6.55
CA VAL A 17 12.81 9.45 -7.81
C VAL A 17 12.90 8.41 -8.93
N ARG A 18 12.93 8.88 -10.18
CA ARG A 18 13.00 8.02 -11.36
C ARG A 18 14.14 7.01 -11.33
N HIS A 19 13.82 5.78 -11.72
CA HIS A 19 14.77 4.70 -11.93
C HIS A 19 14.37 3.91 -13.18
N PRO A 20 15.31 3.45 -14.06
CA PRO A 20 14.98 2.78 -15.31
C PRO A 20 14.11 1.52 -15.17
N LYS A 21 14.22 0.84 -14.04
CA LYS A 21 13.46 -0.39 -13.74
C LYS A 21 12.32 -0.19 -12.73
N ILE A 22 11.89 1.05 -12.51
CA ILE A 22 10.74 1.37 -11.65
C ILE A 22 9.72 2.13 -12.48
N PHE A 23 8.57 1.52 -12.67
CA PHE A 23 7.40 2.14 -13.26
C PHE A 23 6.44 2.57 -12.18
N ILE A 24 5.75 3.68 -12.39
CA ILE A 24 4.69 4.19 -11.53
C ILE A 24 3.37 4.03 -12.29
N ASN A 25 2.36 3.46 -11.65
CA ASN A 25 1.02 3.46 -12.21
C ASN A 25 0.35 4.79 -11.83
N ASP A 26 0.37 5.75 -12.75
CA ASP A 26 -0.13 7.12 -12.51
C ASP A 26 -1.64 7.18 -12.24
N ASP A 27 -2.40 6.15 -12.64
CA ASP A 27 -3.84 6.07 -12.38
C ASP A 27 -4.18 5.74 -10.92
N THR A 28 -3.25 5.10 -10.21
CA THR A 28 -3.51 4.57 -8.86
C THR A 28 -2.62 5.15 -7.78
N VAL A 29 -1.43 5.64 -8.13
CA VAL A 29 -0.46 6.18 -7.17
C VAL A 29 -0.64 7.67 -6.97
N GLU A 30 -0.77 8.06 -5.71
CA GLU A 30 -0.75 9.47 -5.33
C GLU A 30 0.65 10.05 -5.52
N GLN A 31 0.72 11.17 -6.24
CA GLN A 31 1.97 11.90 -6.44
C GLN A 31 2.17 13.00 -5.37
N PRO A 32 3.38 13.23 -4.88
CA PRO A 32 4.60 12.47 -5.15
C PRO A 32 4.58 11.08 -4.47
N VAL A 33 5.29 10.12 -5.05
CA VAL A 33 5.41 8.77 -4.48
C VAL A 33 6.33 8.81 -3.26
N LEU A 34 5.77 8.75 -2.06
CA LEU A 34 6.49 8.89 -0.80
C LEU A 34 6.65 7.54 -0.09
N LEU A 35 7.83 7.29 0.45
CA LEU A 35 8.16 6.13 1.27
C LEU A 35 9.11 6.53 2.41
N ARG A 36 9.15 5.77 3.51
CA ARG A 36 10.25 5.90 4.48
C ARG A 36 11.59 5.70 3.76
N LYS A 37 12.59 6.49 4.10
CA LYS A 37 13.90 6.53 3.40
C LYS A 37 14.50 5.14 3.18
N LYS A 38 14.49 4.30 4.20
CA LYS A 38 15.01 2.93 4.10
C LYS A 38 14.15 2.03 3.22
N VAL A 39 12.84 2.26 3.18
CA VAL A 39 11.92 1.53 2.30
C VAL A 39 12.20 1.89 0.85
N ALA A 40 12.31 3.18 0.53
CA ALA A 40 12.72 3.65 -0.80
C ALA A 40 14.08 3.05 -1.23
N TYR A 41 15.08 3.08 -0.34
CA TYR A 41 16.38 2.45 -0.60
C TYR A 41 16.27 0.96 -0.93
N LYS A 42 15.41 0.22 -0.21
CA LYS A 42 15.18 -1.20 -0.49
C LYS A 42 14.52 -1.43 -1.85
N ILE A 43 13.60 -0.57 -2.27
CA ILE A 43 12.99 -0.63 -3.61
C ILE A 43 14.05 -0.39 -4.70
N TYR A 44 14.94 0.60 -4.53
CA TYR A 44 16.06 0.77 -5.44
C TYR A 44 16.98 -0.47 -5.49
N LYS A 45 17.31 -1.05 -4.34
CA LYS A 45 18.09 -2.30 -4.29
C LYS A 45 17.39 -3.47 -4.98
N ILE A 46 16.07 -3.54 -4.92
CA ILE A 46 15.31 -4.52 -5.70
C ILE A 46 15.49 -4.21 -7.19
N ALA A 47 15.23 -3.00 -7.62
CA ALA A 47 15.30 -2.58 -9.02
C ALA A 47 16.67 -2.82 -9.64
N ASP A 48 17.76 -2.50 -8.91
CA ASP A 48 19.15 -2.75 -9.33
C ASP A 48 19.46 -4.24 -9.57
N ASN A 49 18.75 -5.15 -8.89
CA ASN A 49 19.02 -6.59 -8.94
C ASN A 49 17.95 -7.39 -9.72
N LEU A 50 17.03 -6.71 -10.41
CA LEU A 50 16.06 -7.37 -11.28
C LEU A 50 16.75 -7.92 -12.56
N PRO A 51 16.27 -9.05 -13.11
CA PRO A 51 16.67 -9.52 -14.42
C PRO A 51 16.51 -8.43 -15.49
N GLU A 52 17.25 -8.53 -16.60
CA GLU A 52 17.33 -7.49 -17.62
C GLU A 52 15.95 -7.05 -18.13
N ASN A 53 15.06 -8.01 -18.41
CA ASN A 53 13.73 -7.77 -18.97
C ASN A 53 12.62 -7.67 -17.92
N VAL A 54 12.96 -7.48 -16.64
CA VAL A 54 11.99 -7.37 -15.56
C VAL A 54 12.13 -6.03 -14.86
N CYS A 55 11.00 -5.36 -14.68
CA CYS A 55 10.86 -4.13 -13.93
C CYS A 55 9.85 -4.31 -12.80
N ILE A 56 9.87 -3.40 -11.82
CA ILE A 56 8.86 -3.31 -10.77
C ILE A 56 7.91 -2.16 -11.10
N LYS A 57 6.61 -2.39 -10.95
CA LYS A 57 5.57 -1.37 -11.13
C LYS A 57 4.88 -1.09 -9.80
N ILE A 58 4.79 0.18 -9.43
CA ILE A 58 4.24 0.64 -8.15
C ILE A 58 2.80 1.09 -8.36
N TYR A 59 1.89 0.53 -7.56
CA TYR A 59 0.46 0.85 -7.56
C TYR A 59 0.02 1.67 -6.36
N SER A 60 0.73 1.61 -5.24
CA SER A 60 0.46 2.43 -4.06
C SER A 60 1.68 2.51 -3.17
N ALA A 61 1.88 3.66 -2.53
CA ALA A 61 2.95 3.94 -1.60
C ALA A 61 2.39 4.57 -0.31
N PHE A 62 3.00 5.63 0.24
CA PHE A 62 2.40 6.36 1.35
C PHE A 62 1.01 6.89 0.96
N ARG A 63 0.06 6.76 1.87
CA ARG A 63 -1.28 7.32 1.74
C ARG A 63 -1.62 8.09 3.00
N SER A 64 -1.89 9.38 2.85
CA SER A 64 -2.29 10.23 3.98
C SER A 64 -3.67 9.82 4.53
N ARG A 65 -3.95 10.21 5.78
CA ARG A 65 -5.27 9.97 6.38
C ARG A 65 -6.37 10.68 5.61
N ILE A 66 -6.09 11.87 5.07
CA ILE A 66 -7.03 12.64 4.27
C ILE A 66 -7.41 11.85 3.03
N LYS A 67 -6.44 11.32 2.30
CA LYS A 67 -6.70 10.51 1.10
C LYS A 67 -7.40 9.21 1.41
N LEU A 68 -7.10 8.59 2.53
CA LEU A 68 -7.85 7.43 2.98
C LEU A 68 -9.31 7.77 3.29
N TYR A 69 -9.56 8.94 3.89
CA TYR A 69 -10.91 9.41 4.17
C TYR A 69 -11.69 9.73 2.89
N GLU A 70 -11.06 10.39 1.92
CA GLU A 70 -11.64 10.65 0.59
C GLU A 70 -12.01 9.33 -0.11
N ALA A 71 -11.09 8.37 -0.15
CA ALA A 71 -11.34 7.05 -0.75
C ALA A 71 -12.48 6.31 -0.03
N TRP A 72 -12.53 6.37 1.30
CA TRP A 72 -13.63 5.80 2.08
C TRP A 72 -14.97 6.42 1.71
N LYS A 73 -15.03 7.74 1.64
CA LYS A 73 -16.24 8.47 1.30
C LYS A 73 -16.73 8.16 -0.12
N THR A 74 -15.80 8.15 -1.08
CA THR A 74 -16.11 7.78 -2.47
C THR A 74 -16.70 6.37 -2.57
N GLU A 75 -16.09 5.41 -1.86
CA GLU A 75 -16.57 4.03 -1.85
C GLU A 75 -17.92 3.92 -1.13
N GLU A 76 -18.13 4.64 -0.05
CA GLU A 76 -19.41 4.71 0.65
C GLU A 76 -20.52 5.23 -0.26
N GLU A 77 -20.27 6.31 -1.00
CA GLU A 77 -21.20 6.88 -1.98
C GLU A 77 -21.48 5.91 -3.15
N ARG A 78 -20.47 5.15 -3.60
CA ARG A 78 -20.64 4.12 -4.63
C ARG A 78 -21.55 3.00 -4.16
N VAL A 79 -21.24 2.42 -2.99
CA VAL A 79 -22.03 1.31 -2.41
C VAL A 79 -23.46 1.74 -2.14
N MET A 80 -23.67 2.95 -1.62
CA MET A 80 -25.00 3.52 -1.36
C MET A 80 -25.81 3.69 -2.64
N ARG A 81 -25.18 4.16 -3.72
CA ARG A 81 -25.83 4.35 -5.02
C ARG A 81 -26.25 3.03 -5.67
N GLU A 82 -25.42 2.00 -5.51
CA GLU A 82 -25.70 0.66 -6.03
C GLU A 82 -26.73 -0.11 -5.19
N ASN A 83 -26.88 0.26 -3.90
CA ASN A 83 -27.73 -0.44 -2.95
C ASN A 83 -28.49 0.56 -2.06
N PRO A 84 -29.45 1.33 -2.59
CA PRO A 84 -30.09 2.44 -1.88
C PRO A 84 -30.89 2.02 -0.62
N GLU A 85 -31.35 0.76 -0.57
CA GLU A 85 -32.09 0.21 0.56
C GLU A 85 -31.22 -0.47 1.62
N MET A 86 -29.88 -0.45 1.45
CA MET A 86 -28.96 -1.12 2.36
C MET A 86 -28.88 -0.41 3.73
N TYR A 87 -29.00 -1.16 4.80
CA TYR A 87 -28.83 -0.59 6.15
C TYR A 87 -27.41 -0.08 6.38
N ARG A 88 -27.28 1.02 7.12
CA ARG A 88 -26.00 1.71 7.40
C ARG A 88 -24.91 0.76 7.90
N ALA A 89 -25.22 -0.17 8.79
CA ALA A 89 -24.23 -1.11 9.34
C ALA A 89 -23.71 -2.08 8.28
N GLU A 90 -24.57 -2.55 7.39
CA GLU A 90 -24.19 -3.42 6.28
C GLU A 90 -23.36 -2.67 5.26
N LEU A 91 -23.79 -1.46 4.87
CA LEU A 91 -23.04 -0.56 4.00
C LEU A 91 -21.61 -0.36 4.49
N LEU A 92 -21.40 0.00 5.76
CA LEU A 92 -20.06 0.18 6.32
C LEU A 92 -19.26 -1.12 6.35
N SER A 93 -19.92 -2.27 6.50
CA SER A 93 -19.26 -3.59 6.40
C SER A 93 -18.78 -3.87 4.98
N VAL A 94 -19.55 -3.52 3.96
CA VAL A 94 -19.16 -3.65 2.54
C VAL A 94 -18.01 -2.71 2.21
N VAL A 95 -18.14 -1.42 2.56
CA VAL A 95 -17.08 -0.41 2.35
C VAL A 95 -15.77 -0.84 2.99
N SER A 96 -15.80 -1.36 4.22
CA SER A 96 -14.59 -1.76 4.96
C SER A 96 -13.85 -2.96 4.36
N LYS A 97 -14.48 -3.70 3.45
CA LYS A 97 -13.80 -4.78 2.70
C LYS A 97 -12.90 -4.24 1.59
N ASN A 98 -13.28 -3.09 1.00
CA ASN A 98 -12.59 -2.50 -0.13
C ASN A 98 -11.63 -1.38 0.31
N VAL A 99 -12.03 -0.56 1.28
CA VAL A 99 -11.22 0.55 1.80
C VAL A 99 -11.09 0.41 3.32
N PRO A 100 -9.87 0.47 3.87
CA PRO A 100 -9.67 0.45 5.32
C PRO A 100 -10.41 1.62 5.99
N ASN A 101 -11.03 1.36 7.15
CA ASN A 101 -11.73 2.41 7.90
C ASN A 101 -10.72 3.46 8.41
N PRO A 102 -10.82 4.75 8.00
CA PRO A 102 -9.88 5.80 8.38
C PRO A 102 -9.88 6.12 9.88
N ASN A 103 -10.94 5.73 10.61
CA ASN A 103 -11.05 5.90 12.06
C ASN A 103 -10.59 4.68 12.85
N ALA A 104 -10.34 3.55 12.18
CA ALA A 104 -9.71 2.38 12.77
C ALA A 104 -8.18 2.51 12.81
N SER A 105 -7.48 1.45 13.16
CA SER A 105 -6.02 1.45 13.12
C SER A 105 -5.53 1.75 11.70
N MET A 106 -4.66 2.75 11.55
CA MET A 106 -4.11 3.15 10.27
C MET A 106 -3.35 1.98 9.61
N GLY A 107 -3.65 1.72 8.35
CA GLY A 107 -3.01 0.67 7.55
C GLY A 107 -1.52 0.93 7.30
N GLY A 108 -0.81 -0.05 6.78
CA GLY A 108 0.63 0.03 6.50
C GLY A 108 1.02 1.22 5.62
N HIS A 109 0.21 1.58 4.63
CA HIS A 109 0.48 2.71 3.72
C HIS A 109 0.61 4.06 4.42
N ASN A 110 -0.14 4.31 5.50
CA ASN A 110 -0.01 5.55 6.28
C ASN A 110 1.31 5.66 7.05
N THR A 111 2.03 4.56 7.20
CA THR A 111 3.36 4.56 7.82
C THR A 111 4.48 4.92 6.83
N GLY A 112 4.22 4.95 5.53
CA GLY A 112 5.22 5.02 4.47
C GLY A 112 6.09 3.76 4.36
N ALA A 113 5.65 2.67 4.99
CA ALA A 113 6.40 1.43 5.10
C ALA A 113 5.74 0.24 4.37
N ALA A 114 4.54 0.43 3.84
CA ALA A 114 3.89 -0.50 2.95
C ALA A 114 3.87 0.04 1.52
N ILE A 115 3.91 -0.89 0.57
CA ILE A 115 3.91 -0.60 -0.86
C ILE A 115 3.14 -1.68 -1.60
N ASP A 116 2.33 -1.28 -2.58
CA ASP A 116 1.68 -2.20 -3.50
C ASP A 116 2.44 -2.21 -4.83
N VAL A 117 2.84 -3.39 -5.27
CA VAL A 117 3.70 -3.56 -6.43
C VAL A 117 3.32 -4.79 -7.26
N SER A 118 3.61 -4.71 -8.56
CA SER A 118 3.67 -5.86 -9.47
C SER A 118 5.03 -5.95 -10.15
N LEU A 119 5.17 -6.89 -11.08
CA LEU A 119 6.24 -6.95 -12.06
C LEU A 119 5.68 -6.56 -13.43
N CYS A 120 6.52 -5.90 -14.21
CA CYS A 120 6.23 -5.54 -15.60
C CYS A 120 7.47 -5.79 -16.47
N ASP A 121 7.28 -5.74 -17.78
CA ASP A 121 8.37 -5.75 -18.74
C ASP A 121 9.04 -4.36 -18.86
N VAL A 122 10.00 -4.23 -19.76
CA VAL A 122 10.74 -2.98 -20.00
C VAL A 122 9.89 -1.87 -20.63
N ASP A 123 8.75 -2.22 -21.21
CA ASP A 123 7.77 -1.30 -21.79
C ASP A 123 6.67 -0.90 -20.79
N GLY A 124 6.71 -1.49 -19.57
CA GLY A 124 5.76 -1.21 -18.50
C GLY A 124 4.48 -2.05 -18.57
N ASN A 125 4.42 -3.09 -19.42
CA ASN A 125 3.27 -4.00 -19.47
C ASN A 125 3.32 -4.97 -18.29
N ASP A 126 2.23 -5.06 -17.55
CA ASP A 126 2.15 -5.92 -16.36
C ASP A 126 2.29 -7.40 -16.71
N PHE A 127 2.99 -8.14 -15.86
CA PHE A 127 2.95 -9.59 -15.88
C PHE A 127 1.59 -10.08 -15.41
N ASP A 128 1.14 -11.20 -15.94
CA ASP A 128 -0.13 -11.79 -15.57
C ASP A 128 -0.04 -12.44 -14.17
N PHE A 129 -0.79 -11.91 -13.22
CA PHE A 129 -0.96 -12.44 -11.86
C PHE A 129 -2.28 -13.20 -11.67
N GLY A 130 -3.09 -13.34 -12.73
CA GLY A 130 -4.38 -14.03 -12.70
C GLY A 130 -5.53 -13.17 -12.15
N THR A 131 -5.22 -12.01 -11.63
CA THR A 131 -6.20 -11.03 -11.14
C THR A 131 -5.66 -9.64 -11.24
N GLU A 132 -6.57 -8.71 -11.44
CA GLU A 132 -6.24 -7.30 -11.42
C GLU A 132 -5.85 -6.82 -10.02
N TYR A 133 -5.16 -5.70 -9.97
CA TYR A 133 -4.90 -4.97 -8.75
C TYR A 133 -6.22 -4.62 -8.04
N HIS A 134 -6.28 -4.79 -6.73
CA HIS A 134 -7.47 -4.65 -5.87
C HIS A 134 -8.58 -5.71 -6.05
N ALA A 135 -8.44 -6.68 -6.93
CA ALA A 135 -9.40 -7.77 -7.02
C ALA A 135 -9.24 -8.74 -5.82
N LEU A 136 -10.16 -8.62 -4.86
CA LEU A 136 -10.19 -9.45 -3.64
C LEU A 136 -10.85 -10.81 -3.87
N HIS A 137 -10.28 -11.65 -4.73
CA HIS A 137 -10.79 -13.01 -4.91
C HIS A 137 -9.86 -14.03 -4.25
N LYS A 138 -10.43 -14.98 -3.54
CA LYS A 138 -9.68 -15.90 -2.67
C LYS A 138 -9.36 -17.27 -3.29
N ASN A 139 -9.97 -17.63 -4.42
CA ASN A 139 -9.80 -18.97 -5.01
C ASN A 139 -9.58 -18.84 -6.52
N TYR A 140 -8.31 -18.82 -6.92
CA TYR A 140 -7.95 -18.91 -8.33
C TYR A 140 -7.28 -20.23 -8.65
N ASP A 141 -7.73 -20.84 -9.71
CA ASP A 141 -6.96 -21.88 -10.38
C ASP A 141 -5.91 -21.19 -11.28
N LEU A 142 -4.86 -20.70 -10.63
CA LEU A 142 -3.78 -19.99 -11.30
C LEU A 142 -3.05 -20.91 -12.27
N THR A 143 -2.74 -20.40 -13.46
CA THR A 143 -1.87 -21.06 -14.43
C THR A 143 -0.46 -21.27 -13.87
N LYS A 144 0.36 -22.07 -14.55
CA LYS A 144 1.77 -22.26 -14.17
C LYS A 144 2.55 -20.94 -14.24
N GLU A 145 2.26 -20.10 -15.24
CA GLU A 145 2.89 -18.80 -15.43
C GLU A 145 2.52 -17.85 -14.31
N GLN A 146 1.23 -17.69 -14.01
CA GLN A 146 0.74 -16.85 -12.91
C GLN A 146 1.37 -17.24 -11.58
N LYS A 147 1.41 -18.55 -11.26
CA LYS A 147 2.11 -19.08 -10.07
C LYS A 147 3.60 -18.71 -10.06
N SER A 148 4.26 -18.75 -11.22
CA SER A 148 5.66 -18.35 -11.38
C SER A 148 5.86 -16.86 -11.08
N ASN A 149 4.98 -16.01 -11.63
CA ASN A 149 5.03 -14.55 -11.41
C ASN A 149 4.83 -14.19 -9.93
N HIS A 150 3.84 -14.79 -9.26
CA HIS A 150 3.66 -14.66 -7.81
C HIS A 150 4.90 -15.07 -7.02
N LYS A 151 5.50 -16.21 -7.36
CA LYS A 151 6.71 -16.72 -6.70
C LYS A 151 7.91 -15.78 -6.91
N MET A 152 8.06 -15.27 -8.13
CA MET A 152 9.13 -14.33 -8.49
C MET A 152 8.99 -13.05 -7.67
N LEU A 153 7.82 -12.40 -7.69
CA LEU A 153 7.56 -11.17 -6.94
C LEU A 153 7.83 -11.36 -5.44
N LYS A 154 7.28 -12.41 -4.84
CA LYS A 154 7.51 -12.73 -3.42
C LYS A 154 8.97 -12.95 -3.09
N LYS A 155 9.72 -13.64 -3.96
CA LYS A 155 11.17 -13.89 -3.78
C LYS A 155 11.95 -12.58 -3.81
N ILE A 156 11.67 -11.73 -4.78
CA ILE A 156 12.32 -10.43 -4.98
C ILE A 156 12.08 -9.54 -3.76
N MET A 157 10.83 -9.35 -3.36
CA MET A 157 10.47 -8.52 -2.20
C MET A 157 11.04 -9.06 -0.88
N LYS A 158 11.00 -10.37 -0.70
CA LYS A 158 11.57 -11.05 0.48
C LYS A 158 13.08 -10.89 0.57
N SER A 159 13.81 -10.76 -0.55
CA SER A 159 15.27 -10.52 -0.56
C SER A 159 15.64 -9.25 0.20
N GLN A 160 14.75 -8.25 0.20
CA GLN A 160 14.86 -7.00 0.95
C GLN A 160 14.04 -7.00 2.26
N GLN A 161 13.66 -8.20 2.76
CA GLN A 161 12.98 -8.41 4.03
C GLN A 161 11.56 -7.86 4.11
N PHE A 162 10.92 -7.56 2.99
CA PHE A 162 9.49 -7.29 2.98
C PHE A 162 8.71 -8.57 3.29
N ILE A 163 7.54 -8.40 3.88
CA ILE A 163 6.54 -9.48 4.02
C ILE A 163 5.38 -9.19 3.08
N ASN A 164 4.78 -10.24 2.54
CA ASN A 164 3.57 -10.13 1.74
C ASN A 164 2.34 -10.33 2.61
N ASN A 165 1.28 -9.56 2.37
CA ASN A 165 -0.04 -9.85 2.90
C ASN A 165 -0.61 -11.10 2.19
N PRO A 166 -0.99 -12.18 2.90
CA PRO A 166 -1.49 -13.40 2.25
C PRO A 166 -2.79 -13.20 1.47
N ASP A 167 -3.61 -12.21 1.85
CA ASP A 167 -4.89 -11.90 1.20
C ASP A 167 -4.76 -10.94 -0.01
N GLN A 168 -3.58 -10.35 -0.19
CA GLN A 168 -3.30 -9.34 -1.23
C GLN A 168 -1.94 -9.60 -1.84
N TRP A 169 -1.89 -10.21 -3.02
CA TRP A 169 -0.63 -10.62 -3.65
C TRP A 169 0.33 -9.45 -3.92
N TRP A 170 -0.21 -8.25 -4.14
CA TRP A 170 0.51 -7.02 -4.46
C TRP A 170 1.06 -6.29 -3.23
N HIS A 171 0.48 -6.53 -2.02
CA HIS A 171 0.78 -5.74 -0.82
C HIS A 171 1.97 -6.29 -0.04
N PHE A 172 2.96 -5.42 0.16
CA PHE A 172 4.19 -5.73 0.90
C PHE A 172 4.48 -4.69 1.97
N SER A 173 4.92 -5.15 3.13
CA SER A 173 5.24 -4.31 4.29
C SER A 173 6.66 -4.56 4.80
N TYR A 174 7.28 -3.49 5.35
CA TYR A 174 8.56 -3.55 6.04
C TYR A 174 8.57 -2.64 7.26
N GLY A 175 8.72 -3.18 8.47
CA GLY A 175 8.88 -2.41 9.71
C GLY A 175 7.60 -1.87 10.35
N ASP A 176 6.44 -2.00 9.73
CA ASP A 176 5.14 -1.67 10.26
C ASP A 176 4.56 -2.78 11.16
N ARG A 177 3.34 -2.60 11.65
CA ARG A 177 2.65 -3.60 12.51
C ARG A 177 2.44 -4.94 11.81
N ALA A 178 2.08 -4.94 10.52
CA ALA A 178 1.88 -6.16 9.76
C ALA A 178 3.18 -6.94 9.65
N TRP A 179 4.27 -6.26 9.29
CA TRP A 179 5.61 -6.84 9.25
C TRP A 179 6.03 -7.43 10.60
N ALA A 180 5.82 -6.71 11.71
CA ALA A 180 6.16 -7.19 13.04
C ALA A 180 5.33 -8.42 13.45
N ALA A 181 4.02 -8.44 13.09
CA ALA A 181 3.13 -9.57 13.35
C ALA A 181 3.62 -10.85 12.68
N TYR A 182 3.99 -10.77 11.41
CA TYR A 182 4.46 -11.93 10.65
C TYR A 182 5.83 -12.45 11.10
N ARG A 183 6.65 -11.60 11.71
CA ARG A 183 7.99 -11.99 12.21
C ARG A 183 7.98 -12.54 13.64
N GLY A 184 6.82 -12.66 14.25
CA GLY A 184 6.61 -13.29 15.55
C GLY A 184 6.45 -12.29 16.71
N ARG A 185 5.78 -12.73 17.78
CA ARG A 185 5.26 -11.94 18.91
C ARG A 185 6.29 -11.09 19.68
N ARG A 186 7.59 -11.28 19.45
CA ARG A 186 8.67 -10.52 20.13
C ARG A 186 9.22 -9.36 19.30
N LYS A 187 8.69 -9.10 18.12
CA LYS A 187 9.16 -8.02 17.25
C LYS A 187 8.24 -6.81 17.40
N SER A 188 8.84 -5.66 17.68
CA SER A 188 8.14 -4.38 17.66
C SER A 188 8.16 -3.81 16.25
N ALA A 189 7.08 -3.09 15.86
CA ALA A 189 7.10 -2.24 14.70
C ALA A 189 7.95 -1.00 15.02
N PHE A 190 8.72 -0.53 14.04
CA PHE A 190 9.54 0.66 14.18
C PHE A 190 9.13 1.77 13.21
N TYR A 191 8.06 1.58 12.45
CA TYR A 191 7.37 2.62 11.70
C TYR A 191 5.93 2.75 12.19
N GLY A 192 5.60 3.93 12.70
CA GLY A 192 4.27 4.39 13.02
C GLY A 192 3.70 5.23 11.87
N SER A 193 2.64 6.00 12.17
CA SER A 193 2.07 6.94 11.21
C SER A 193 3.09 8.01 10.79
N ALA A 194 3.17 8.27 9.49
CA ALA A 194 4.02 9.31 8.91
C ALA A 194 3.25 10.61 8.60
N GLU A 195 2.06 10.82 9.19
CA GLU A 195 1.24 12.01 8.92
C GLU A 195 1.97 13.32 9.28
N LYS A 196 2.66 13.35 10.43
CA LYS A 196 3.39 14.55 10.85
C LYS A 196 4.53 14.90 9.89
N GLU A 197 5.26 13.89 9.42
CA GLU A 197 6.31 14.04 8.43
C GLU A 197 5.74 14.58 7.13
N PHE A 198 4.63 14.04 6.68
CA PHE A 198 3.93 14.48 5.47
C PHE A 198 3.41 15.91 5.60
N GLU A 199 2.78 16.28 6.72
CA GLU A 199 2.35 17.65 7.00
C GLU A 199 3.51 18.64 6.95
N ASN A 200 4.67 18.28 7.49
CA ASN A 200 5.88 19.10 7.50
C ASN A 200 6.48 19.30 6.11
N MET A 201 6.23 18.41 5.16
CA MET A 201 6.64 18.56 3.76
C MET A 201 5.85 19.65 3.00
N GLY A 202 4.81 20.21 3.61
CA GLY A 202 4.06 21.34 3.05
C GLY A 202 2.95 20.97 2.06
N PHE A 203 2.72 19.71 1.79
CA PHE A 203 1.67 19.24 0.88
C PHE A 203 0.23 19.44 1.42
N VAL A 204 0.07 19.72 2.71
CA VAL A 204 -1.24 19.78 3.40
C VAL A 204 -1.87 21.18 3.45
N LYS A 205 -1.20 22.22 2.96
CA LYS A 205 -1.68 23.61 3.11
C LYS A 205 -3.04 23.91 2.46
N VAL A 206 -3.48 23.12 1.49
CA VAL A 206 -4.72 23.38 0.72
C VAL A 206 -5.98 22.81 1.38
N VAL A 207 -5.88 21.78 2.21
CA VAL A 207 -7.05 21.01 2.70
C VAL A 207 -7.61 21.52 4.04
N LYS A 208 -6.84 22.27 4.83
CA LYS A 208 -7.29 22.76 6.15
C LYS A 208 -8.44 23.78 6.09
N THR A 209 -8.70 24.37 4.93
CA THR A 209 -9.75 25.39 4.78
C THR A 209 -11.14 24.80 4.58
N GLU A 210 -11.27 23.57 4.10
CA GLU A 210 -12.57 22.95 3.81
C GLU A 210 -13.17 22.14 4.96
N ILE A 211 -12.37 21.69 5.92
CA ILE A 211 -12.83 20.85 7.04
C ILE A 211 -13.58 21.63 8.14
N LYS A 212 -13.54 22.95 8.12
CA LYS A 212 -14.22 23.81 9.15
C LYS A 212 -15.71 24.01 8.96
N THR A 213 -16.32 23.47 7.91
CA THR A 213 -17.74 23.80 7.58
C THR A 213 -18.71 22.63 7.73
N VAL A 214 -18.31 21.52 8.36
CA VAL A 214 -19.27 20.45 8.68
C VAL A 214 -19.32 20.27 10.19
N LYS A 215 -20.23 21.08 10.80
CA LYS A 215 -20.81 20.81 12.12
C LYS A 215 -22.12 20.08 11.95
#